data_32c3439ea20a4e3f546ebcb3e0d5a1a6
#
_entry.id   32c3439ea20a4e3f546ebcb3e0d5a1a6
#
_cell.length_a   1.000
_cell.length_b   1.000
_cell.length_c   1.000
_cell.angle_alpha   90.00
_cell.angle_beta   90.00
_cell.angle_gamma   90.00
#
_symmetry.space_group_name_H-M   'P 1'
#
loop_
_entity.id
_entity.type
_entity.pdbx_description
1 polymer ?
#
loop_
_entity_poly.entity_id
_entity_poly.type
_entity_poly.pdbx_seq_one_letter_code
_entity_poly.pdbx_strand_id
1 'polypeptide(L)'
;MFCLDTYALAEIGNGNPKFSEFLNKEFIITDLTMAEYYSILYRDGKEDKAIYWCNKLAHFCKPVSREILIKALKYRIDHKKEDSSIFDCIGYIFALENNMKFVTGDRAFRNKENVIFVAK
;
A
#
# COMPACT_ATOMS: atom_id res chain seq x y z
N MET A 1 -7.40 -6.63 -10.69
CA MET A 1 -7.51 -5.53 -9.71
C MET A 1 -6.18 -5.30 -9.01
N PHE A 2 -5.90 -4.08 -8.64
CA PHE A 2 -4.64 -3.68 -8.03
C PHE A 2 -4.84 -3.28 -6.58
N CYS A 3 -3.87 -3.60 -5.73
CA CYS A 3 -3.79 -3.16 -4.35
C CYS A 3 -2.56 -2.27 -4.23
N LEU A 4 -2.76 -0.98 -3.96
CA LEU A 4 -1.67 -0.01 -3.89
C LEU A 4 -1.09 0.05 -2.48
N ASP A 5 0.24 0.06 -2.39
CA ASP A 5 0.91 0.25 -1.10
C ASP A 5 1.13 1.74 -0.78
N THR A 6 1.70 2.00 0.39
CA THR A 6 1.98 3.38 0.83
C THR A 6 2.98 4.07 -0.10
N TYR A 7 3.96 3.33 -0.62
CA TYR A 7 4.93 3.87 -1.58
C TYR A 7 4.20 4.39 -2.82
N ALA A 8 3.29 3.57 -3.36
CA ALA A 8 2.51 3.95 -4.55
C ALA A 8 1.66 5.19 -4.27
N LEU A 9 0.99 5.25 -3.11
CA LEU A 9 0.20 6.42 -2.74
C LEU A 9 1.06 7.68 -2.63
N ALA A 10 2.23 7.58 -2.02
CA ALA A 10 3.13 8.71 -1.88
C ALA A 10 3.57 9.25 -3.24
N GLU A 11 3.89 8.35 -4.18
CA GLU A 11 4.29 8.74 -5.53
C GLU A 11 3.13 9.35 -6.31
N ILE A 12 1.92 8.83 -6.13
CA ILE A 12 0.71 9.43 -6.71
C ILE A 12 0.52 10.84 -6.15
N GLY A 13 0.65 11.00 -4.84
CA GLY A 13 0.53 12.31 -4.19
C GLY A 13 1.57 13.32 -4.65
N ASN A 14 2.74 12.85 -5.09
CA ASN A 14 3.82 13.67 -5.63
C ASN A 14 3.70 13.88 -7.14
N GLY A 15 2.66 13.34 -7.77
CA GLY A 15 2.42 13.54 -9.20
C GLY A 15 3.28 12.69 -10.13
N ASN A 16 3.85 11.58 -9.63
CA ASN A 16 4.66 10.70 -10.46
C ASN A 16 3.76 9.95 -11.46
N PRO A 17 3.90 10.21 -12.79
CA PRO A 17 3.00 9.60 -13.77
C PRO A 17 3.09 8.09 -13.86
N LYS A 18 4.22 7.50 -13.47
CA LYS A 18 4.36 6.03 -13.45
C LYS A 18 3.38 5.37 -12.49
N PHE A 19 2.98 6.07 -11.44
CA PHE A 19 2.04 5.57 -10.44
C PHE A 19 0.65 6.16 -10.62
N SER A 20 0.53 7.40 -11.08
CA SER A 20 -0.75 8.07 -11.23
C SER A 20 -1.70 7.36 -12.19
N GLU A 21 -1.17 6.61 -13.15
CA GLU A 21 -1.99 5.86 -14.10
C GLU A 21 -2.86 4.80 -13.40
N PHE A 22 -2.46 4.32 -12.22
CA PHE A 22 -3.25 3.33 -11.48
C PHE A 22 -4.56 3.89 -10.96
N LEU A 23 -4.67 5.22 -10.82
CA LEU A 23 -5.93 5.86 -10.44
C LEU A 23 -7.04 5.65 -11.49
N ASN A 24 -6.67 5.34 -12.73
CA ASN A 24 -7.61 5.10 -13.82
C ASN A 24 -7.94 3.61 -14.00
N LYS A 25 -7.43 2.77 -13.12
CA LYS A 25 -7.64 1.32 -13.15
C LYS A 25 -8.47 0.90 -11.95
N GLU A 26 -8.93 -0.35 -11.93
CA GLU A 26 -9.59 -0.90 -10.75
C GLU A 26 -8.54 -1.14 -9.67
N PHE A 27 -8.64 -0.40 -8.58
CA PHE A 27 -7.70 -0.53 -7.46
C PHE A 27 -8.42 -0.41 -6.13
N ILE A 28 -7.76 -0.93 -5.09
CA ILE A 28 -8.12 -0.70 -3.70
C ILE A 28 -6.84 -0.37 -2.90
N ILE A 29 -7.05 0.14 -1.71
CA ILE A 29 -6.01 0.26 -0.69
C ILE A 29 -6.60 -0.27 0.61
N THR A 30 -5.75 -0.76 1.51
CA THR A 30 -6.25 -1.13 2.83
C THR A 30 -6.41 0.10 3.70
N ASP A 31 -7.28 0.03 4.70
CA ASP A 31 -7.42 1.11 5.69
C ASP A 31 -6.10 1.42 6.37
N LEU A 32 -5.27 0.39 6.58
CA LEU A 32 -3.96 0.57 7.23
C LEU A 32 -2.99 1.33 6.33
N THR A 33 -3.02 1.07 5.02
CA THR A 33 -2.21 1.82 4.06
C THR A 33 -2.60 3.29 4.05
N MET A 34 -3.92 3.57 4.05
CA MET A 34 -4.39 4.96 4.10
C MET A 34 -3.97 5.64 5.40
N ALA A 35 -4.10 4.94 6.53
CA ALA A 35 -3.71 5.47 7.83
C ALA A 35 -2.21 5.77 7.89
N GLU A 36 -1.38 4.89 7.33
CA GLU A 36 0.06 5.12 7.28
C GLU A 36 0.39 6.35 6.43
N TYR A 37 -0.20 6.45 5.24
CA TYR A 37 0.04 7.60 4.36
C TYR A 37 -0.40 8.90 5.04
N TYR A 38 -1.56 8.90 5.69
CA TYR A 38 -2.04 10.05 6.45
C TYR A 38 -1.01 10.46 7.51
N SER A 39 -0.52 9.48 8.29
CA SER A 39 0.43 9.76 9.36
C SER A 39 1.74 10.34 8.84
N ILE A 40 2.22 9.87 7.69
CA ILE A 40 3.43 10.41 7.06
C ILE A 40 3.23 11.88 6.68
N LEU A 41 2.11 12.20 6.05
CA LEU A 41 1.81 13.57 5.67
C LEU A 41 1.62 14.48 6.88
N TYR A 42 0.96 13.97 7.92
CA TYR A 42 0.79 14.71 9.17
C TYR A 42 2.14 15.02 9.81
N ARG A 43 3.02 14.03 9.91
CA ARG A 43 4.37 14.20 10.45
C ARG A 43 5.14 15.28 9.68
N ASP A 44 4.94 15.36 8.38
CA ASP A 44 5.64 16.29 7.50
C ASP A 44 4.96 17.68 7.45
N GLY A 45 3.97 17.92 8.30
CA GLY A 45 3.26 19.20 8.35
C GLY A 45 2.30 19.43 7.20
N LYS A 46 1.84 18.35 6.55
CA LYS A 46 0.97 18.41 5.36
C LYS A 46 -0.39 17.80 5.63
N GLU A 47 -1.01 18.10 6.76
CA GLU A 47 -2.30 17.49 7.11
C GLU A 47 -3.41 17.85 6.13
N ASP A 48 -3.40 19.06 5.56
CA ASP A 48 -4.41 19.42 4.56
C ASP A 48 -4.38 18.47 3.36
N LYS A 49 -3.18 18.10 2.93
CA LYS A 49 -2.99 17.12 1.84
C LYS A 49 -3.47 15.73 2.27
N ALA A 50 -3.21 15.35 3.53
CA ALA A 50 -3.68 14.08 4.07
C ALA A 50 -5.20 14.00 4.07
N ILE A 51 -5.87 15.06 4.51
CA ILE A 51 -7.34 15.14 4.51
C ILE A 51 -7.88 15.03 3.08
N TYR A 52 -7.27 15.74 2.14
CA TYR A 52 -7.67 15.70 0.74
C TYR A 52 -7.66 14.27 0.19
N TRP A 53 -6.54 13.56 0.34
CA TRP A 53 -6.40 12.21 -0.18
C TRP A 53 -7.26 11.20 0.55
N CYS A 54 -7.41 11.33 1.86
CA CYS A 54 -8.27 10.47 2.65
C CYS A 54 -9.72 10.55 2.16
N ASN A 55 -10.21 11.76 1.91
CA ASN A 55 -11.56 11.96 1.40
C ASN A 55 -11.71 11.48 -0.05
N LYS A 56 -10.73 11.77 -0.89
CA LYS A 56 -10.77 11.39 -2.30
C LYS A 56 -10.75 9.87 -2.49
N LEU A 57 -10.00 9.16 -1.66
CA LEU A 57 -9.81 7.73 -1.81
C LEU A 57 -10.69 6.89 -0.86
N ALA A 58 -11.62 7.52 -0.14
CA ALA A 58 -12.43 6.83 0.87
C ALA A 58 -13.15 5.59 0.34
N HIS A 59 -13.70 5.66 -0.88
CA HIS A 59 -14.43 4.54 -1.47
C HIS A 59 -13.54 3.35 -1.84
N PHE A 60 -12.24 3.56 -1.92
CA PHE A 60 -11.29 2.53 -2.32
C PHE A 60 -10.64 1.85 -1.12
N CYS A 61 -10.89 2.38 0.09
CA CYS A 61 -10.32 1.82 1.32
C CYS A 61 -11.09 0.58 1.75
N LYS A 62 -10.35 -0.48 2.09
CA LYS A 62 -10.93 -1.76 2.53
C LYS A 62 -10.40 -2.14 3.90
N PRO A 63 -11.27 -2.68 4.78
CA PRO A 63 -10.83 -3.17 6.08
C PRO A 63 -10.00 -4.44 5.94
N VAL A 64 -9.17 -4.70 6.93
CA VAL A 64 -8.30 -5.88 6.97
C VAL A 64 -8.75 -6.78 8.10
N SER A 65 -9.00 -8.06 7.79
CA SER A 65 -9.45 -9.03 8.78
C SER A 65 -8.33 -9.39 9.77
N ARG A 66 -8.72 -9.89 10.94
CA ARG A 66 -7.76 -10.40 11.92
C ARG A 66 -6.90 -11.50 11.32
N GLU A 67 -7.50 -12.38 10.51
CA GLU A 67 -6.80 -13.47 9.86
C GLU A 67 -5.67 -12.97 8.97
N ILE A 68 -5.92 -11.95 8.16
CA ILE A 68 -4.89 -11.36 7.31
C ILE A 68 -3.81 -10.69 8.16
N LEU A 69 -4.19 -10.01 9.25
CA LEU A 69 -3.21 -9.40 10.15
C LEU A 69 -2.27 -10.46 10.74
N ILE A 70 -2.81 -11.59 11.17
CA ILE A 70 -2.00 -12.67 11.71
C ILE A 70 -1.06 -13.22 10.65
N LYS A 71 -1.55 -13.48 9.45
CA LYS A 71 -0.72 -13.97 8.35
C LYS A 71 0.40 -13.00 7.98
N ALA A 72 0.09 -11.69 7.98
CA ALA A 72 1.07 -10.66 7.67
C ALA A 72 2.17 -10.57 8.72
N LEU A 73 1.81 -10.70 10.00
CA LEU A 73 2.81 -10.72 11.08
C LEU A 73 3.71 -11.93 10.99
N LYS A 74 3.14 -13.10 10.69
CA LYS A 74 3.92 -14.32 10.47
C LYS A 74 4.85 -14.15 9.29
N TYR A 75 4.35 -13.63 8.18
CA TYR A 75 5.17 -13.36 7.00
C TYR A 75 6.35 -12.44 7.35
N ARG A 76 6.10 -11.38 8.10
CA ARG A 76 7.14 -10.42 8.46
C ARG A 76 8.23 -11.08 9.32
N ILE A 77 7.84 -11.95 10.25
CA ILE A 77 8.80 -12.69 11.08
C ILE A 77 9.65 -13.62 10.22
N ASP A 78 9.01 -14.35 9.31
CA ASP A 78 9.70 -15.33 8.45
C ASP A 78 10.63 -14.66 7.44
N HIS A 79 10.39 -13.38 7.13
CA HIS A 79 11.14 -12.61 6.14
C HIS A 79 11.82 -11.38 6.76
N LYS A 80 12.18 -11.45 8.04
CA LYS A 80 12.73 -10.28 8.76
C LYS A 80 13.99 -9.68 8.13
N LYS A 81 14.75 -10.49 7.40
CA LYS A 81 15.96 -10.00 6.71
C LYS A 81 15.66 -9.01 5.60
N GLU A 82 14.44 -9.01 5.10
CA GLU A 82 14.00 -8.08 4.06
C GLU A 82 13.65 -6.71 4.62
N ASP A 83 13.50 -6.60 5.94
CA ASP A 83 13.22 -5.36 6.65
C ASP A 83 12.01 -4.58 6.11
N SER A 84 10.97 -5.31 5.71
CA SER A 84 9.73 -4.69 5.25
C SER A 84 8.91 -4.18 6.42
N SER A 85 8.19 -3.07 6.23
CA SER A 85 7.29 -2.55 7.24
C SER A 85 6.11 -3.50 7.43
N ILE A 86 5.48 -3.44 8.62
CA ILE A 86 4.27 -4.22 8.87
C ILE A 86 3.13 -3.79 7.92
N PHE A 87 3.04 -2.50 7.60
CA PHE A 87 2.02 -1.99 6.70
C PHE A 87 2.15 -2.59 5.29
N ASP A 88 3.38 -2.69 4.78
CA ASP A 88 3.64 -3.29 3.47
C ASP A 88 3.35 -4.79 3.49
N CYS A 89 3.71 -5.48 4.56
CA CYS A 89 3.40 -6.90 4.70
C CYS A 89 1.89 -7.14 4.72
N ILE A 90 1.13 -6.30 5.43
CA ILE A 90 -0.33 -6.39 5.46
C ILE A 90 -0.91 -6.19 4.07
N GLY A 91 -0.46 -5.16 3.35
CA GLY A 91 -0.92 -4.88 1.99
C GLY A 91 -0.63 -6.03 1.04
N TYR A 92 0.57 -6.59 1.12
CA TYR A 92 0.97 -7.71 0.28
C TYR A 92 0.13 -8.97 0.55
N ILE A 93 -0.03 -9.34 1.81
CA ILE A 93 -0.84 -10.53 2.17
C ILE A 93 -2.31 -10.30 1.80
N PHE A 94 -2.83 -9.10 2.02
CA PHE A 94 -4.19 -8.75 1.59
C PHE A 94 -4.35 -8.98 0.08
N ALA A 95 -3.39 -8.51 -0.70
CA ALA A 95 -3.43 -8.68 -2.15
C ALA A 95 -3.39 -10.17 -2.54
N LEU A 96 -2.50 -10.96 -1.93
CA LEU A 96 -2.41 -12.39 -2.21
C LEU A 96 -3.72 -13.11 -1.91
N GLU A 97 -4.31 -12.84 -0.74
CA GLU A 97 -5.53 -13.54 -0.30
C GLU A 97 -6.74 -13.17 -1.15
N ASN A 98 -6.72 -12.03 -1.82
CA ASN A 98 -7.82 -11.54 -2.63
C ASN A 98 -7.53 -11.59 -4.15
N ASN A 99 -6.47 -12.28 -4.56
CA ASN A 99 -6.07 -12.42 -5.96
C ASN A 99 -5.87 -11.09 -6.67
N MET A 100 -5.27 -10.13 -5.97
CA MET A 100 -4.97 -8.80 -6.51
C MET A 100 -3.47 -8.68 -6.78
N LYS A 101 -3.10 -7.78 -7.67
CA LYS A 101 -1.70 -7.42 -7.90
C LYS A 101 -1.31 -6.32 -6.91
N PHE A 102 -0.25 -6.58 -6.15
CA PHE A 102 0.29 -5.61 -5.18
C PHE A 102 1.23 -4.65 -5.91
N VAL A 103 0.88 -3.37 -5.96
CA VAL A 103 1.68 -2.36 -6.65
C VAL A 103 2.57 -1.66 -5.64
N THR A 104 3.88 -1.75 -5.84
CA THR A 104 4.87 -1.23 -4.90
C THR A 104 6.13 -0.75 -5.62
N GLY A 105 6.85 0.15 -4.97
CA GLY A 105 8.21 0.51 -5.36
C GLY A 105 9.25 -0.01 -4.37
N ASP A 106 8.83 -0.77 -3.35
CA ASP A 106 9.74 -1.33 -2.36
C ASP A 106 10.44 -2.57 -2.93
N ARG A 107 11.78 -2.52 -2.98
CA ARG A 107 12.60 -3.60 -3.54
C ARG A 107 12.44 -4.93 -2.81
N ALA A 108 12.00 -4.91 -1.56
CA ALA A 108 11.77 -6.14 -0.79
C ALA A 108 10.71 -7.04 -1.46
N PHE A 109 9.83 -6.47 -2.27
CA PHE A 109 8.77 -7.23 -2.95
C PHE A 109 9.03 -7.43 -4.44
N ARG A 110 10.16 -6.98 -4.95
CA ARG A 110 10.45 -6.92 -6.39
C ARG A 110 10.21 -8.23 -7.15
N ASN A 111 10.55 -9.36 -6.56
CA ASN A 111 10.46 -10.66 -7.22
C ASN A 111 9.42 -11.59 -6.57
N LYS A 112 8.50 -11.03 -5.79
CA LYS A 112 7.45 -11.82 -5.16
C LYS A 112 6.29 -12.05 -6.12
N GLU A 113 5.54 -13.13 -5.90
CA GLU A 113 4.35 -13.40 -6.70
C GLU A 113 3.28 -12.32 -6.51
N ASN A 114 2.48 -12.11 -7.55
CA ASN A 114 1.40 -11.13 -7.54
C ASN A 114 1.85 -9.68 -7.28
N VAL A 115 3.10 -9.36 -7.61
CA VAL A 115 3.64 -8.01 -7.42
C VAL A 115 3.84 -7.33 -8.77
N ILE A 116 3.43 -6.07 -8.86
CA ILE A 116 3.83 -5.16 -9.92
C ILE A 116 4.80 -4.18 -9.28
N PHE A 117 6.08 -4.36 -9.56
CA PHE A 117 7.14 -3.49 -9.06
C PHE A 117 7.33 -2.34 -10.03
N VAL A 118 7.21 -1.11 -9.53
CA VAL A 118 7.41 0.10 -10.34
C VAL A 118 8.60 0.86 -9.77
N ALA A 119 9.68 0.94 -10.54
CA ALA A 119 10.85 1.72 -10.15
C ALA A 119 10.52 3.21 -10.26
N LYS A 120 10.97 3.95 -9.26
CA LYS A 120 10.73 5.39 -9.17
C LYS A 120 11.42 6.15 -10.31
#